data_439d14f911b2c4685726703ce4ba0a99
#
_entry.id   439d14f911b2c4685726703ce4ba0a99
#
_cell.length_a   1.000
_cell.length_b   1.000
_cell.length_c   1.000
_cell.angle_alpha   90.00
_cell.angle_beta   90.00
_cell.angle_gamma   90.00
#
_symmetry.space_group_name_H-M   'P 1'
#
loop_
_entity.id
_entity.type
_entity.pdbx_description
1 polymer ?
#
loop_
_entity_poly.entity_id
_entity_poly.type
_entity_poly.pdbx_seq_one_letter_code
_entity_poly.pdbx_strand_id
1 'polypeptide(L)'
;MPPVSKKVHINVDLGEGYGNFKCGPDEELIPLIDHANIACDPLIMANTVKLCKQHNIKIGAHPGLPDIQGFGRREIKMSPEELTAMVTYQVGALKGFLDAQDVPLHHVKPHGILYGMMYRDREVCRAVYAGVPKGTPVFGLAGTLHEEVAKELGLPFVAELYGDVKYXSKDGTLVIDRKKKAWTQEETAQHIKSQLENSSVTAVTGEDVELPLGDHEVSLCCHSDSPGAVDIVSAARKMVDEFNQRYHSSG
;
A
#
# COMPACT_ATOMS: atom_id res chain seq x y z
N MET A 1 4.80 -22.96 6.10
CA MET A 1 5.79 -22.37 5.18
C MET A 1 6.85 -21.61 6.00
N PRO A 2 7.98 -21.20 5.41
CA PRO A 2 8.97 -20.44 6.19
C PRO A 2 8.45 -19.03 6.52
N PRO A 3 9.01 -18.39 7.53
CA PRO A 3 8.72 -16.99 7.79
C PRO A 3 9.24 -16.09 6.67
N VAL A 4 8.76 -14.85 6.64
CA VAL A 4 9.20 -13.84 5.67
C VAL A 4 10.73 -13.71 5.74
N SER A 5 11.39 -13.75 4.57
CA SER A 5 12.85 -13.83 4.49
C SER A 5 13.57 -12.50 4.72
N LYS A 6 12.85 -11.38 4.66
CA LYS A 6 13.41 -10.02 4.77
C LYS A 6 12.80 -9.27 5.96
N LYS A 7 13.48 -8.22 6.39
CA LYS A 7 12.94 -7.26 7.34
C LYS A 7 11.67 -6.63 6.76
N VAL A 8 10.62 -6.53 7.57
CA VAL A 8 9.32 -6.01 7.14
C VAL A 8 9.19 -4.54 7.57
N HIS A 9 8.61 -3.74 6.69
CA HIS A 9 8.30 -2.33 6.93
C HIS A 9 6.79 -2.13 6.90
N ILE A 10 6.28 -1.09 7.58
CA ILE A 10 4.86 -0.77 7.57
C ILE A 10 4.62 0.40 6.60
N ASN A 11 3.66 0.23 5.69
CA ASN A 11 3.18 1.33 4.87
C ASN A 11 1.71 1.64 5.20
N VAL A 12 1.34 2.92 5.11
CA VAL A 12 -0.04 3.36 5.35
C VAL A 12 -0.46 4.36 4.28
N ASP A 13 -1.70 4.20 3.81
CA ASP A 13 -2.33 5.13 2.88
C ASP A 13 -2.73 6.39 3.66
N LEU A 14 -2.20 7.54 3.27
CA LEU A 14 -2.30 8.80 4.00
C LEU A 14 -2.64 9.97 3.06
N GLY A 15 -3.06 11.07 3.66
CA GLY A 15 -3.38 12.26 2.88
C GLY A 15 -4.59 12.08 1.99
N GLU A 16 -5.48 11.17 2.36
CA GLU A 16 -6.64 10.79 1.55
C GLU A 16 -7.85 11.70 1.75
N GLY A 17 -7.74 12.72 2.58
CA GLY A 17 -8.78 13.75 2.73
C GLY A 17 -8.95 14.57 1.45
N TYR A 18 -10.03 15.34 1.38
CA TYR A 18 -10.31 16.17 0.20
C TYR A 18 -11.01 17.45 0.62
N GLY A 19 -10.42 18.58 0.28
CA GLY A 19 -10.95 19.90 0.64
C GLY A 19 -11.13 20.03 2.16
N ASN A 20 -12.36 20.19 2.62
CA ASN A 20 -12.68 20.30 4.04
C ASN A 20 -12.95 18.95 4.73
N PHE A 21 -12.88 17.84 3.99
CA PHE A 21 -13.21 16.52 4.53
C PHE A 21 -11.93 15.79 4.92
N LYS A 22 -11.83 15.46 6.19
CA LYS A 22 -10.73 14.64 6.71
C LYS A 22 -11.02 13.15 6.47
N CYS A 23 -9.92 12.41 6.24
CA CYS A 23 -9.94 10.96 6.17
C CYS A 23 -8.84 10.47 7.08
N GLY A 24 -9.04 9.67 7.99
CA GLY A 24 -8.02 9.10 8.86
C GLY A 24 -7.32 10.08 9.81
N PRO A 25 -6.66 9.53 10.82
CA PRO A 25 -5.89 10.29 11.82
C PRO A 25 -4.39 10.34 11.43
N ASP A 26 -4.07 10.93 10.29
CA ASP A 26 -2.72 10.88 9.69
C ASP A 26 -1.62 11.29 10.69
N GLU A 27 -1.88 12.35 11.49
CA GLU A 27 -0.90 12.88 12.45
C GLU A 27 -0.55 11.85 13.55
N GLU A 28 -1.52 11.01 13.92
CA GLU A 28 -1.31 9.96 14.92
C GLU A 28 -0.64 8.72 14.33
N LEU A 29 -0.84 8.46 13.02
CA LEU A 29 -0.31 7.29 12.34
C LEU A 29 1.15 7.46 11.91
N ILE A 30 1.54 8.66 11.47
CA ILE A 30 2.86 8.91 10.91
C ILE A 30 4.00 8.46 11.85
N PRO A 31 3.95 8.69 13.18
CA PRO A 31 5.03 8.20 14.04
C PRO A 31 5.15 6.68 14.16
N LEU A 32 4.16 5.92 13.66
CA LEU A 32 4.09 4.46 13.81
C LEU A 32 4.53 3.69 12.57
N ILE A 33 4.88 4.39 11.47
CA ILE A 33 5.05 3.76 10.15
C ILE A 33 6.45 3.99 9.58
N ASP A 34 6.78 3.28 8.52
CA ASP A 34 8.04 3.42 7.80
C ASP A 34 7.84 4.12 6.45
N HIS A 35 6.70 3.88 5.80
CA HIS A 35 6.37 4.36 4.46
C HIS A 35 4.98 4.98 4.42
N ALA A 36 4.83 6.12 3.76
CA ALA A 36 3.54 6.79 3.54
C ALA A 36 3.18 6.73 2.05
N ASN A 37 1.95 6.31 1.74
CA ASN A 37 1.41 6.36 0.38
C ASN A 37 0.49 7.58 0.31
N ILE A 38 0.94 8.67 -0.34
CA ILE A 38 0.25 9.97 -0.24
C ILE A 38 -0.66 10.22 -1.45
N ALA A 39 -1.93 10.51 -1.16
CA ALA A 39 -2.97 10.82 -2.14
C ALA A 39 -2.93 12.29 -2.60
N CYS A 40 -3.84 12.72 -3.47
CA CYS A 40 -3.62 13.84 -4.38
C CYS A 40 -4.49 15.11 -4.17
N ASP A 41 -4.98 15.43 -2.97
CA ASP A 41 -5.49 16.78 -2.71
C ASP A 41 -4.30 17.73 -2.47
N PRO A 42 -4.19 18.86 -3.19
CA PRO A 42 -2.94 19.65 -3.16
C PRO A 42 -2.52 20.15 -1.77
N LEU A 43 -3.45 20.69 -0.99
CA LEU A 43 -3.10 21.23 0.32
C LEU A 43 -2.82 20.12 1.34
N ILE A 44 -3.62 19.08 1.29
CA ILE A 44 -3.44 17.90 2.17
C ILE A 44 -2.10 17.24 1.83
N MET A 45 -1.81 17.04 0.53
CA MET A 45 -0.53 16.48 0.05
C MET A 45 0.66 17.28 0.60
N ALA A 46 0.63 18.62 0.47
CA ALA A 46 1.70 19.48 0.96
C ALA A 46 1.94 19.31 2.47
N ASN A 47 0.86 19.28 3.24
CA ASN A 47 0.93 19.13 4.69
C ASN A 47 1.42 17.73 5.10
N THR A 48 0.93 16.68 4.43
CA THR A 48 1.32 15.30 4.71
C THR A 48 2.80 15.08 4.39
N VAL A 49 3.30 15.62 3.25
CA VAL A 49 4.73 15.57 2.90
C VAL A 49 5.59 16.20 3.99
N LYS A 50 5.21 17.40 4.44
CA LYS A 50 5.93 18.11 5.49
C LYS A 50 5.98 17.29 6.78
N LEU A 51 4.87 16.70 7.17
CA LEU A 51 4.78 15.92 8.39
C LEU A 51 5.60 14.62 8.29
N CYS A 52 5.51 13.92 7.17
CA CYS A 52 6.31 12.71 6.91
C CYS A 52 7.82 13.03 6.96
N LYS A 53 8.23 14.15 6.36
CA LYS A 53 9.63 14.59 6.41
C LYS A 53 10.11 14.81 7.85
N GLN A 54 9.28 15.44 8.70
CA GLN A 54 9.63 15.68 10.12
C GLN A 54 9.87 14.37 10.89
N HIS A 55 9.19 13.30 10.49
CA HIS A 55 9.31 11.99 11.12
C HIS A 55 10.24 11.01 10.37
N ASN A 56 10.94 11.49 9.32
CA ASN A 56 11.84 10.68 8.49
C ASN A 56 11.14 9.49 7.81
N ILE A 57 9.85 9.63 7.50
CA ILE A 57 9.06 8.61 6.81
C ILE A 57 9.38 8.66 5.30
N LYS A 58 9.58 7.51 4.69
CA LYS A 58 9.77 7.42 3.24
C LYS A 58 8.43 7.62 2.52
N ILE A 59 8.44 8.43 1.47
CA ILE A 59 7.20 8.90 0.85
C ILE A 59 7.04 8.32 -0.55
N GLY A 60 5.88 7.72 -0.79
CA GLY A 60 5.44 7.24 -2.10
C GLY A 60 4.15 7.88 -2.56
N ALA A 61 3.88 7.78 -3.85
CA ALA A 61 2.66 8.30 -4.46
C ALA A 61 1.55 7.24 -4.42
N HIS A 62 0.31 7.71 -4.20
CA HIS A 62 -0.87 6.86 -4.08
C HIS A 62 -1.92 7.22 -5.15
N PRO A 63 -1.60 7.02 -6.46
CA PRO A 63 -2.51 7.43 -7.52
C PRO A 63 -3.76 6.55 -7.58
N GLY A 64 -4.91 7.18 -7.76
CA GLY A 64 -6.19 6.49 -7.84
C GLY A 64 -7.06 7.00 -8.99
N LEU A 65 -8.14 6.26 -9.27
CA LEU A 65 -9.15 6.66 -10.26
C LEU A 65 -9.81 7.99 -9.86
N PRO A 66 -10.31 8.77 -10.82
CA PRO A 66 -10.94 10.07 -10.55
C PRO A 66 -12.36 9.90 -9.98
N ASP A 67 -12.44 9.32 -8.78
CA ASP A 67 -13.68 8.91 -8.12
C ASP A 67 -13.72 9.41 -6.66
N ILE A 68 -13.67 10.70 -6.47
CA ILE A 68 -13.66 11.30 -5.12
C ILE A 68 -14.86 10.81 -4.31
N GLN A 69 -16.07 10.80 -4.90
CA GLN A 69 -17.30 10.41 -4.21
C GLN A 69 -17.34 8.93 -3.82
N GLY A 70 -16.71 8.06 -4.61
CA GLY A 70 -16.60 6.63 -4.31
C GLY A 70 -15.29 6.25 -3.64
N PHE A 71 -14.47 7.25 -3.29
CA PHE A 71 -13.18 7.06 -2.65
C PHE A 71 -12.23 6.18 -3.48
N GLY A 72 -12.31 6.29 -4.83
CA GLY A 72 -11.48 5.47 -5.71
C GLY A 72 -11.80 3.96 -5.65
N ARG A 73 -12.96 3.58 -5.09
CA ARG A 73 -13.34 2.18 -4.92
C ARG A 73 -14.47 1.72 -5.85
N ARG A 74 -14.81 2.55 -6.86
CA ARG A 74 -15.74 2.18 -7.93
C ARG A 74 -14.97 2.09 -9.24
N GLU A 75 -15.14 1.01 -9.97
CA GLU A 75 -14.45 0.85 -11.25
C GLU A 75 -14.91 1.90 -12.26
N ILE A 76 -13.95 2.56 -12.88
CA ILE A 76 -14.17 3.49 -13.98
C ILE A 76 -13.34 2.97 -15.16
N LYS A 77 -14.01 2.72 -16.26
CA LYS A 77 -13.33 2.27 -17.48
C LYS A 77 -12.61 3.46 -18.13
N MET A 78 -11.31 3.31 -18.31
CA MET A 78 -10.44 4.32 -18.93
C MET A 78 -9.56 3.60 -19.98
N SER A 79 -9.17 4.33 -21.01
CA SER A 79 -8.22 3.79 -21.98
C SER A 79 -6.82 3.67 -21.36
N PRO A 80 -5.95 2.83 -21.93
CA PRO A 80 -4.56 2.73 -21.44
C PRO A 80 -3.85 4.08 -21.42
N GLU A 81 -4.07 4.93 -22.41
CA GLU A 81 -3.48 6.26 -22.47
C GLU A 81 -3.97 7.16 -21.34
N GLU A 82 -5.27 7.12 -21.05
CA GLU A 82 -5.86 7.88 -19.93
C GLU A 82 -5.29 7.41 -18.58
N LEU A 83 -5.18 6.10 -18.39
CA LEU A 83 -4.62 5.53 -17.15
C LEU A 83 -3.16 5.98 -16.97
N THR A 84 -2.35 5.86 -18.02
CA THR A 84 -0.94 6.29 -17.98
C THR A 84 -0.83 7.78 -17.67
N ALA A 85 -1.61 8.61 -18.35
CA ALA A 85 -1.59 10.06 -18.15
C ALA A 85 -2.05 10.44 -16.73
N MET A 86 -3.09 9.78 -16.22
CA MET A 86 -3.61 10.00 -14.87
C MET A 86 -2.56 9.67 -13.81
N VAL A 87 -1.88 8.53 -13.94
CA VAL A 87 -0.82 8.13 -12.99
C VAL A 87 0.35 9.11 -13.09
N THR A 88 0.80 9.44 -14.29
CA THR A 88 1.88 10.41 -14.51
C THR A 88 1.57 11.74 -13.85
N TYR A 89 0.33 12.23 -14.03
CA TYR A 89 -0.13 13.49 -13.44
C TYR A 89 -0.08 13.45 -11.91
N GLN A 90 -0.63 12.41 -11.30
CA GLN A 90 -0.71 12.31 -9.85
C GLN A 90 0.68 12.11 -9.20
N VAL A 91 1.51 11.25 -9.79
CA VAL A 91 2.89 11.05 -9.32
C VAL A 91 3.70 12.35 -9.51
N GLY A 92 3.52 13.02 -10.65
CA GLY A 92 4.19 14.31 -10.93
C GLY A 92 3.78 15.39 -9.94
N ALA A 93 2.52 15.43 -9.55
CA ALA A 93 2.03 16.38 -8.55
C ALA A 93 2.76 16.17 -7.22
N LEU A 94 2.79 14.93 -6.71
CA LEU A 94 3.52 14.64 -5.46
C LEU A 94 5.01 14.98 -5.61
N LYS A 95 5.61 14.59 -6.74
CA LYS A 95 7.03 14.85 -6.97
C LYS A 95 7.35 16.35 -6.89
N GLY A 96 6.46 17.22 -7.38
CA GLY A 96 6.65 18.67 -7.25
C GLY A 96 6.75 19.12 -5.78
N PHE A 97 5.93 18.57 -4.90
CA PHE A 97 5.99 18.88 -3.46
C PHE A 97 7.25 18.28 -2.80
N LEU A 98 7.63 17.08 -3.22
CA LEU A 98 8.83 16.42 -2.70
C LEU A 98 10.10 17.18 -3.09
N ASP A 99 10.22 17.56 -4.37
CA ASP A 99 11.37 18.32 -4.89
C ASP A 99 11.52 19.66 -4.17
N ALA A 100 10.40 20.32 -3.88
CA ALA A 100 10.41 21.61 -3.14
C ALA A 100 10.91 21.46 -1.70
N GLN A 101 10.98 20.24 -1.17
CA GLN A 101 11.44 19.96 0.19
C GLN A 101 12.71 19.09 0.24
N ASP A 102 13.34 18.82 -0.90
CA ASP A 102 14.53 17.96 -1.02
C ASP A 102 14.28 16.55 -0.47
N VAL A 103 13.10 15.99 -0.73
CA VAL A 103 12.71 14.62 -0.35
C VAL A 103 12.61 13.78 -1.62
N PRO A 104 13.23 12.59 -1.68
CA PRO A 104 13.09 11.73 -2.86
C PRO A 104 11.75 11.01 -2.88
N LEU A 105 11.21 10.78 -4.08
CA LEU A 105 10.09 9.84 -4.27
C LEU A 105 10.61 8.43 -4.03
N HIS A 106 10.04 7.73 -3.05
CA HIS A 106 10.52 6.40 -2.66
C HIS A 106 9.84 5.29 -3.46
N HIS A 107 8.53 5.37 -3.67
CA HIS A 107 7.77 4.29 -4.32
C HIS A 107 6.45 4.81 -4.90
N VAL A 108 5.75 3.93 -5.62
CA VAL A 108 4.37 4.17 -6.06
C VAL A 108 3.52 2.96 -5.66
N LYS A 109 2.37 3.23 -5.06
CA LYS A 109 1.37 2.23 -4.70
C LYS A 109 -0.01 2.71 -5.15
N PRO A 110 -0.66 2.08 -6.14
CA PRO A 110 -1.99 2.52 -6.59
C PRO A 110 -3.08 2.35 -5.52
N HIS A 111 -4.05 3.27 -5.54
CA HIS A 111 -5.14 3.34 -4.57
C HIS A 111 -6.33 2.48 -4.96
N GLY A 112 -6.95 1.86 -3.97
CA GLY A 112 -8.33 1.37 -4.04
C GLY A 112 -8.56 0.34 -5.13
N ILE A 113 -9.67 0.54 -5.90
CA ILE A 113 -10.05 -0.45 -6.91
C ILE A 113 -9.06 -0.50 -8.09
N LEU A 114 -8.31 0.57 -8.33
CA LEU A 114 -7.27 0.56 -9.37
C LEU A 114 -6.24 -0.56 -9.10
N TYR A 115 -5.80 -0.69 -7.85
CA TYR A 115 -4.94 -1.79 -7.43
C TYR A 115 -5.58 -3.15 -7.74
N GLY A 116 -6.88 -3.30 -7.44
CA GLY A 116 -7.63 -4.52 -7.74
C GLY A 116 -7.83 -4.80 -9.23
N MET A 117 -7.99 -3.75 -10.04
CA MET A 117 -8.09 -3.90 -11.49
C MET A 117 -6.78 -4.41 -12.09
N MET A 118 -5.64 -3.94 -11.56
CA MET A 118 -4.32 -4.27 -12.09
C MET A 118 -3.98 -5.75 -11.99
N TYR A 119 -4.34 -6.44 -10.89
CA TYR A 119 -4.01 -7.87 -10.80
C TYR A 119 -4.97 -8.76 -11.62
N ARG A 120 -6.06 -8.19 -12.14
CA ARG A 120 -7.04 -8.90 -12.99
C ARG A 120 -6.86 -8.63 -14.47
N ASP A 121 -6.19 -7.53 -14.83
CA ASP A 121 -6.09 -7.09 -16.23
C ASP A 121 -4.67 -6.59 -16.53
N ARG A 122 -3.95 -7.33 -17.34
CA ARG A 122 -2.55 -7.04 -17.72
C ARG A 122 -2.42 -5.69 -18.44
N GLU A 123 -3.40 -5.35 -19.30
CA GLU A 123 -3.34 -4.08 -20.04
C GLU A 123 -3.49 -2.89 -19.09
N VAL A 124 -4.42 -3.00 -18.13
CA VAL A 124 -4.56 -1.99 -17.06
C VAL A 124 -3.27 -1.89 -16.26
N CYS A 125 -2.70 -3.02 -15.84
CA CYS A 125 -1.46 -3.02 -15.05
C CYS A 125 -0.31 -2.35 -15.82
N ARG A 126 -0.13 -2.70 -17.09
CA ARG A 126 0.91 -2.09 -17.94
C ARG A 126 0.70 -0.59 -18.10
N ALA A 127 -0.55 -0.15 -18.30
CA ALA A 127 -0.87 1.27 -18.46
C ALA A 127 -0.56 2.07 -17.18
N VAL A 128 -0.94 1.52 -16.03
CA VAL A 128 -0.67 2.16 -14.73
C VAL A 128 0.84 2.26 -14.48
N TYR A 129 1.56 1.15 -14.68
CA TYR A 129 3.01 1.13 -14.43
C TYR A 129 3.80 1.93 -15.47
N ALA A 130 3.26 2.12 -16.68
CA ALA A 130 3.87 3.01 -17.68
C ALA A 130 3.89 4.48 -17.22
N GLY A 131 3.00 4.87 -16.29
CA GLY A 131 2.99 6.21 -15.69
C GLY A 131 3.94 6.37 -14.52
N VAL A 132 4.64 5.31 -14.09
CA VAL A 132 5.58 5.34 -12.97
C VAL A 132 6.96 5.75 -13.47
N PRO A 133 7.67 6.68 -12.81
CA PRO A 133 9.02 7.05 -13.22
C PRO A 133 9.98 5.85 -13.17
N LYS A 134 10.85 5.73 -14.17
CA LYS A 134 11.82 4.64 -14.27
C LYS A 134 12.66 4.51 -12.99
N GLY A 135 12.84 3.27 -12.54
CA GLY A 135 13.63 2.97 -11.35
C GLY A 135 12.91 3.19 -10.02
N THR A 136 11.69 3.72 -10.05
CA THR A 136 10.89 3.88 -8.81
C THR A 136 10.28 2.54 -8.43
N PRO A 137 10.46 2.06 -7.20
CA PRO A 137 9.81 0.82 -6.75
C PRO A 137 8.29 0.92 -6.80
N VAL A 138 7.65 -0.20 -7.15
CA VAL A 138 6.19 -0.33 -7.08
C VAL A 138 5.82 -1.36 -6.03
N PHE A 139 4.79 -1.05 -5.25
CA PHE A 139 4.26 -1.96 -4.22
C PHE A 139 3.09 -2.74 -4.80
N GLY A 140 3.06 -4.06 -4.57
CA GLY A 140 2.02 -4.89 -5.15
C GLY A 140 1.97 -6.29 -4.55
N LEU A 141 0.97 -7.07 -4.97
CA LEU A 141 0.80 -8.46 -4.54
C LEU A 141 1.76 -9.36 -5.31
N ALA A 142 2.59 -10.09 -4.59
CA ALA A 142 3.49 -11.09 -5.17
C ALA A 142 2.68 -12.24 -5.78
N GLY A 143 3.20 -12.84 -6.85
CA GLY A 143 2.56 -13.94 -7.57
C GLY A 143 1.39 -13.51 -8.45
N THR A 144 1.21 -12.21 -8.68
CA THR A 144 0.11 -11.68 -9.50
C THR A 144 0.66 -10.88 -10.69
N LEU A 145 -0.26 -10.34 -11.51
CA LEU A 145 0.12 -9.44 -12.61
C LEU A 145 0.90 -8.22 -12.14
N HIS A 146 0.77 -7.80 -10.88
CA HIS A 146 1.60 -6.71 -10.33
C HIS A 146 3.08 -7.04 -10.47
N GLU A 147 3.48 -8.20 -9.98
CA GLU A 147 4.89 -8.63 -10.04
C GLU A 147 5.35 -8.88 -11.48
N GLU A 148 4.52 -9.63 -12.25
CA GLU A 148 4.87 -9.99 -13.63
C GLU A 148 5.13 -8.74 -14.49
N VAL A 149 4.21 -7.78 -14.43
CA VAL A 149 4.28 -6.57 -15.26
C VAL A 149 5.38 -5.62 -14.76
N ALA A 150 5.59 -5.52 -13.43
CA ALA A 150 6.71 -4.75 -12.90
C ALA A 150 8.03 -5.29 -13.45
N LYS A 151 8.20 -6.61 -13.45
CA LYS A 151 9.38 -7.27 -14.01
C LYS A 151 9.52 -7.02 -15.52
N GLU A 152 8.41 -7.13 -16.28
CA GLU A 152 8.41 -6.84 -17.73
C GLU A 152 8.90 -5.42 -18.02
N LEU A 153 8.53 -4.45 -17.20
CA LEU A 153 8.84 -3.04 -17.39
C LEU A 153 10.14 -2.61 -16.69
N GLY A 154 10.81 -3.54 -16.00
CA GLY A 154 12.07 -3.26 -15.31
C GLY A 154 11.90 -2.36 -14.08
N LEU A 155 10.73 -2.40 -13.44
CA LEU A 155 10.49 -1.64 -12.21
C LEU A 155 10.87 -2.49 -10.98
N PRO A 156 11.59 -1.93 -10.00
CA PRO A 156 11.81 -2.65 -8.74
C PRO A 156 10.46 -2.95 -8.07
N PHE A 157 10.34 -4.14 -7.48
CA PHE A 157 9.06 -4.61 -6.92
C PHE A 157 9.21 -4.91 -5.43
N VAL A 158 8.24 -4.43 -4.64
CA VAL A 158 8.14 -4.71 -3.21
C VAL A 158 6.81 -5.45 -2.98
N ALA A 159 6.88 -6.62 -2.36
CA ALA A 159 5.70 -7.43 -2.08
C ALA A 159 4.91 -6.85 -0.91
N GLU A 160 3.60 -6.76 -1.06
CA GLU A 160 2.73 -6.26 0.01
C GLU A 160 2.02 -7.38 0.76
N LEU A 161 1.96 -7.21 2.08
CA LEU A 161 1.07 -7.89 3.01
C LEU A 161 0.03 -6.89 3.52
N TYR A 162 -1.05 -7.36 4.10
CA TYR A 162 -2.15 -6.49 4.54
C TYR A 162 -2.54 -6.78 5.98
N GLY A 163 -2.51 -5.74 6.83
CA GLY A 163 -2.84 -5.87 8.26
C GLY A 163 -4.33 -5.77 8.55
N ASP A 164 -5.09 -5.08 7.68
CA ASP A 164 -6.50 -4.77 7.92
C ASP A 164 -7.39 -5.02 6.68
N VAL A 165 -6.95 -5.92 5.78
CA VAL A 165 -7.72 -6.32 4.60
C VAL A 165 -7.73 -7.84 4.50
N LYS A 166 -8.89 -8.42 4.22
CA LYS A 166 -9.04 -9.87 4.02
C LYS A 166 -8.68 -10.25 2.60
N TYR A 167 -8.25 -11.49 2.46
CA TYR A 167 -7.98 -12.06 1.13
C TYR A 167 -9.23 -12.79 0.62
N UNK A 168 -9.32 -12.71 -0.65
CA UNK A 168 -10.42 -13.13 -1.15
C UNK A 168 -10.54 -14.50 -1.17
N SER A 169 -9.78 -15.12 -1.93
CA SER A 169 -9.74 -16.56 -2.15
C SER A 169 -8.30 -17.05 -2.33
N LYS A 170 -8.15 -18.30 -2.69
CA LYS A 170 -6.84 -18.95 -2.84
C LYS A 170 -5.90 -18.30 -3.88
N ASP A 171 -6.40 -17.41 -4.71
CA ASP A 171 -5.57 -16.68 -5.67
C ASP A 171 -4.80 -15.50 -5.04
N GLY A 172 -4.97 -15.30 -3.72
CA GLY A 172 -4.26 -14.24 -3.00
C GLY A 172 -4.78 -12.83 -3.25
N THR A 173 -5.92 -12.68 -3.94
CA THR A 173 -6.49 -11.36 -4.20
C THR A 173 -7.23 -10.80 -2.98
N LEU A 174 -7.39 -9.48 -2.94
CA LEU A 174 -7.91 -8.78 -1.77
C LEU A 174 -9.41 -8.51 -1.85
N VAL A 175 -10.04 -8.42 -0.69
CA VAL A 175 -11.43 -7.94 -0.55
C VAL A 175 -11.36 -6.41 -0.45
N ILE A 176 -11.74 -5.70 -1.52
CA ILE A 176 -11.72 -4.24 -1.55
C ILE A 176 -13.12 -3.71 -1.20
N ASP A 177 -13.33 -3.46 0.08
CA ASP A 177 -14.62 -2.98 0.60
C ASP A 177 -14.81 -1.48 0.33
N ARG A 178 -16.01 -1.10 -0.13
CA ARG A 178 -16.38 0.32 -0.28
C ARG A 178 -16.52 1.01 1.08
N LYS A 179 -16.88 0.24 2.11
CA LYS A 179 -17.00 0.75 3.48
C LYS A 179 -16.35 -0.27 4.40
N LYS A 180 -15.25 0.11 4.98
CA LYS A 180 -14.46 -0.79 5.84
C LYS A 180 -15.16 -1.10 7.15
N LYS A 181 -14.92 -2.29 7.66
CA LYS A 181 -15.36 -2.73 8.99
C LYS A 181 -14.20 -2.57 9.97
N ALA A 182 -14.56 -2.36 11.24
CA ALA A 182 -13.56 -2.29 12.30
C ALA A 182 -12.89 -3.65 12.47
N TRP A 183 -11.60 -3.61 12.80
CA TRP A 183 -10.81 -4.77 13.23
C TRP A 183 -10.39 -4.52 14.67
N THR A 184 -10.40 -5.55 15.49
CA THR A 184 -9.80 -5.47 16.83
C THR A 184 -8.28 -5.59 16.73
N GLN A 185 -7.58 -5.13 17.75
CA GLN A 185 -6.12 -5.30 17.82
C GLN A 185 -5.73 -6.79 17.77
N GLU A 186 -6.53 -7.64 18.39
CA GLU A 186 -6.28 -9.09 18.42
C GLU A 186 -6.44 -9.73 17.04
N GLU A 187 -7.53 -9.39 16.34
CA GLU A 187 -7.75 -9.86 14.96
C GLU A 187 -6.61 -9.41 14.05
N THR A 188 -6.22 -8.15 14.16
CA THR A 188 -5.10 -7.59 13.39
C THR A 188 -3.80 -8.34 13.70
N ALA A 189 -3.48 -8.52 14.97
CA ALA A 189 -2.24 -9.20 15.37
C ALA A 189 -2.19 -10.64 14.87
N GLN A 190 -3.30 -11.38 14.98
CA GLN A 190 -3.36 -12.77 14.52
C GLN A 190 -3.23 -12.87 13.00
N HIS A 191 -3.91 -11.98 12.27
CA HIS A 191 -3.85 -11.92 10.81
C HIS A 191 -2.43 -11.63 10.32
N ILE A 192 -1.75 -10.65 10.95
CA ILE A 192 -0.37 -10.28 10.61
C ILE A 192 0.59 -11.42 10.95
N LYS A 193 0.43 -12.03 12.13
CA LYS A 193 1.30 -13.12 12.59
C LYS A 193 1.37 -14.26 11.58
N SER A 194 0.23 -14.70 11.06
CA SER A 194 0.20 -15.78 10.08
C SER A 194 0.98 -15.41 8.82
N GLN A 195 0.81 -14.19 8.32
CA GLN A 195 1.50 -13.70 7.14
C GLN A 195 3.02 -13.65 7.36
N LEU A 196 3.46 -13.15 8.53
CA LEU A 196 4.88 -12.97 8.81
C LEU A 196 5.59 -14.31 9.11
N GLU A 197 5.00 -15.15 9.94
CA GLU A 197 5.65 -16.37 10.43
C GLU A 197 5.50 -17.56 9.48
N ASN A 198 4.42 -17.58 8.68
CA ASN A 198 4.10 -18.73 7.83
C ASN A 198 4.00 -18.39 6.34
N SER A 199 4.16 -17.12 5.94
CA SER A 199 3.92 -16.66 4.57
C SER A 199 2.57 -17.18 4.05
N SER A 200 1.52 -17.10 4.89
CA SER A 200 0.19 -17.60 4.55
C SER A 200 -0.88 -16.82 5.28
N VAL A 201 -2.11 -16.92 4.78
CA VAL A 201 -3.27 -16.26 5.38
C VAL A 201 -4.51 -17.12 5.12
N THR A 202 -5.47 -17.12 6.05
CA THR A 202 -6.77 -17.78 5.82
C THR A 202 -7.69 -16.79 5.09
N ALA A 203 -8.13 -17.17 3.89
CA ALA A 203 -9.04 -16.38 3.05
C ALA A 203 -10.47 -16.37 3.63
N VAL A 204 -11.32 -15.46 3.12
CA VAL A 204 -12.74 -15.40 3.53
C VAL A 204 -13.51 -16.67 3.17
N THR A 205 -13.03 -17.42 2.18
CA THR A 205 -13.59 -18.73 1.81
C THR A 205 -13.22 -19.85 2.79
N GLY A 206 -12.33 -19.57 3.77
CA GLY A 206 -11.91 -20.52 4.79
C GLY A 206 -10.71 -21.38 4.43
N GLU A 207 -10.15 -21.19 3.24
CA GLU A 207 -8.95 -21.93 2.80
C GLU A 207 -7.68 -21.12 3.10
N ASP A 208 -6.60 -21.82 3.36
CA ASP A 208 -5.30 -21.16 3.54
C ASP A 208 -4.69 -20.83 2.19
N VAL A 209 -4.20 -19.60 2.10
CA VAL A 209 -3.58 -19.01 0.91
C VAL A 209 -2.10 -18.87 1.16
N GLU A 210 -1.29 -19.47 0.30
CA GLU A 210 0.15 -19.27 0.30
C GLU A 210 0.48 -17.91 -0.31
N LEU A 211 1.34 -17.16 0.38
CA LEU A 211 1.81 -15.87 -0.11
C LEU A 211 3.21 -16.06 -0.70
N PRO A 212 3.39 -15.94 -2.02
CA PRO A 212 4.66 -16.28 -2.68
C PRO A 212 5.70 -15.16 -2.56
N LEU A 213 6.10 -14.85 -1.33
CA LEU A 213 6.96 -13.72 -1.02
C LEU A 213 8.42 -13.92 -1.45
N GLY A 214 8.90 -15.16 -1.46
CA GLY A 214 10.27 -15.46 -1.89
C GLY A 214 11.32 -14.59 -1.19
N ASP A 215 12.19 -13.99 -1.98
CA ASP A 215 13.24 -13.08 -1.49
C ASP A 215 12.90 -11.59 -1.75
N HIS A 216 11.64 -11.27 -2.01
CA HIS A 216 11.22 -9.88 -2.17
C HIS A 216 11.40 -9.07 -0.89
N GLU A 217 11.64 -7.78 -1.04
CA GLU A 217 11.40 -6.84 0.05
C GLU A 217 9.91 -6.84 0.34
N VAL A 218 9.54 -6.73 1.62
CA VAL A 218 8.15 -6.88 2.05
C VAL A 218 7.70 -5.65 2.83
N SER A 219 6.50 -5.17 2.50
CA SER A 219 5.87 -4.07 3.22
C SER A 219 4.46 -4.48 3.65
N LEU A 220 4.15 -4.26 4.92
CA LEU A 220 2.82 -4.54 5.50
C LEU A 220 1.97 -3.28 5.40
N CYS A 221 0.88 -3.36 4.66
CA CYS A 221 -0.03 -2.23 4.43
C CYS A 221 -1.15 -2.20 5.48
N CYS A 222 -1.40 -1.01 6.02
CA CYS A 222 -2.60 -0.69 6.80
C CYS A 222 -3.20 0.60 6.23
N HIS A 223 -4.44 0.92 6.61
CA HIS A 223 -5.17 2.02 6.00
C HIS A 223 -5.64 3.02 7.05
N SER A 224 -5.49 4.31 6.74
CA SER A 224 -5.92 5.39 7.63
C SER A 224 -7.45 5.53 7.72
N ASP A 225 -8.18 5.12 6.68
CA ASP A 225 -9.64 5.21 6.65
C ASP A 225 -10.34 4.04 7.36
N SER A 226 -9.59 3.08 7.90
CA SER A 226 -10.16 1.97 8.66
C SER A 226 -10.67 2.45 10.03
N PRO A 227 -11.89 2.07 10.44
CA PRO A 227 -12.32 2.37 11.81
C PRO A 227 -11.34 1.78 12.83
N GLY A 228 -10.83 2.61 13.74
CA GLY A 228 -9.82 2.20 14.70
C GLY A 228 -8.40 2.13 14.12
N ALA A 229 -8.10 2.91 13.09
CA ALA A 229 -6.82 2.86 12.38
C ALA A 229 -5.60 2.97 13.32
N VAL A 230 -5.66 3.82 14.36
CA VAL A 230 -4.54 3.97 15.30
C VAL A 230 -4.28 2.65 16.06
N ASP A 231 -5.32 1.99 16.52
CA ASP A 231 -5.19 0.70 17.21
C ASP A 231 -4.65 -0.38 16.27
N ILE A 232 -5.14 -0.40 15.03
CA ILE A 232 -4.70 -1.34 13.98
C ILE A 232 -3.21 -1.15 13.69
N VAL A 233 -2.78 0.09 13.43
CA VAL A 233 -1.38 0.39 13.09
C VAL A 233 -0.47 0.18 14.30
N SER A 234 -0.95 0.48 15.51
CA SER A 234 -0.19 0.19 16.74
C SER A 234 0.04 -1.31 16.91
N ALA A 235 -1.00 -2.12 16.69
CA ALA A 235 -0.87 -3.58 16.75
C ALA A 235 0.11 -4.08 15.65
N ALA A 236 -0.02 -3.53 14.44
CA ALA A 236 0.88 -3.86 13.33
C ALA A 236 2.34 -3.52 13.66
N ARG A 237 2.59 -2.31 14.22
CA ARG A 237 3.94 -1.88 14.62
C ARG A 237 4.54 -2.87 15.62
N LYS A 238 3.77 -3.22 16.64
CA LYS A 238 4.23 -4.18 17.66
C LYS A 238 4.60 -5.53 17.02
N MET A 239 3.72 -6.08 16.18
CA MET A 239 3.95 -7.39 15.53
C MET A 239 5.17 -7.36 14.61
N VAL A 240 5.31 -6.29 13.83
CA VAL A 240 6.45 -6.14 12.90
C VAL A 240 7.76 -5.97 13.67
N ASP A 241 7.77 -5.18 14.73
CA ASP A 241 8.98 -4.99 15.55
C ASP A 241 9.42 -6.30 16.22
N GLU A 242 8.48 -7.04 16.81
CA GLU A 242 8.75 -8.35 17.42
C GLU A 242 9.29 -9.35 16.40
N PHE A 243 8.68 -9.38 15.21
CA PHE A 243 9.11 -10.24 14.11
C PHE A 243 10.52 -9.87 13.65
N ASN A 244 10.76 -8.60 13.36
CA ASN A 244 12.07 -8.12 12.90
C ASN A 244 13.15 -8.38 13.95
N GLN A 245 12.84 -8.19 15.23
CA GLN A 245 13.78 -8.48 16.32
C GLN A 245 14.12 -9.97 16.38
N ARG A 246 13.11 -10.83 16.21
CA ARG A 246 13.30 -12.29 16.32
C ARG A 246 14.06 -12.88 15.14
N TYR A 247 13.77 -12.44 13.93
CA TYR A 247 14.25 -13.09 12.71
C TYR A 247 15.30 -12.29 11.95
N HIS A 248 15.38 -10.98 12.19
CA HIS A 248 16.24 -10.07 11.39
C HIS A 248 17.03 -9.10 12.26
N SER A 249 17.30 -9.46 13.52
CA SER A 249 18.25 -8.70 14.35
C SER A 249 19.62 -8.78 13.70
N SER A 250 20.09 -7.66 13.17
CA SER A 250 21.45 -7.61 12.62
C SER A 250 22.45 -7.86 13.75
N GLY A 251 23.35 -8.75 13.54
CA GLY A 251 24.51 -8.86 14.37
C GLY A 251 25.36 -7.58 14.28
#